data_2b2da6dea64a9c31be81c6c7c4263085
#
_entry.id   2b2da6dea64a9c31be81c6c7c4263085
#
_cell.length_a   1.000
_cell.length_b   1.000
_cell.length_c   1.000
_cell.angle_alpha   90.00
_cell.angle_beta   90.00
_cell.angle_gamma   90.00
#
_symmetry.space_group_name_H-M   'P 1'
#
loop_
_entity.id
_entity.type
_entity.pdbx_description
1 polymer ?
#
loop_
_entity_poly.entity_id
_entity_poly.type
_entity_poly.pdbx_seq_one_letter_code
_entity_poly.pdbx_strand_id
1 'polypeptide(L)'
;DEGHHVILKGASGNGKTYIACALGNAACRRLKKVAYIRLPELLDEITIARSRGEMKKLQATYRKFDLLILDEWLIRPLTPEESYLLLEIVEMRCERSMIFCTQYEPDGWYPRINAIPDADSTITESIMDRIVHNSYNIMVDGRISMRERKGLKAMQKAGDADV
;
A
#
# COMPACT_ATOMS: atom_id res chain seq x y z
N ASP A 1 -2.62 -17.65 -3.28
CA ASP A 1 -4.07 -17.87 -3.28
C ASP A 1 -4.67 -18.10 -1.87
N GLU A 2 -3.87 -17.96 -0.82
CA GLU A 2 -4.26 -18.21 0.59
C GLU A 2 -4.57 -16.90 1.36
N GLY A 3 -4.76 -15.79 0.65
CA GLY A 3 -5.07 -14.50 1.27
C GLY A 3 -3.91 -13.82 1.98
N HIS A 4 -2.68 -14.33 1.83
CA HIS A 4 -1.50 -13.71 2.45
C HIS A 4 -1.19 -12.34 1.85
N HIS A 5 -0.67 -11.46 2.67
CA HIS A 5 -0.25 -10.12 2.28
C HIS A 5 1.26 -10.05 2.06
N VAL A 6 1.71 -8.98 1.42
CA VAL A 6 3.13 -8.65 1.26
C VAL A 6 3.38 -7.22 1.71
N ILE A 7 4.35 -7.02 2.56
CA ILE A 7 4.81 -5.69 2.98
C ILE A 7 6.17 -5.45 2.35
N LEU A 8 6.23 -4.50 1.42
CA LEU A 8 7.46 -4.03 0.79
C LEU A 8 7.94 -2.78 1.55
N LYS A 9 9.05 -2.92 2.25
CA LYS A 9 9.62 -1.86 3.08
C LYS A 9 10.90 -1.30 2.46
N GLY A 10 11.16 -0.04 2.69
CA GLY A 10 12.41 0.59 2.25
C GLY A 10 12.26 2.09 2.02
N ALA A 11 13.39 2.77 1.89
CA ALA A 11 13.42 4.20 1.63
C ALA A 11 12.72 4.58 0.31
N SER A 12 12.33 5.84 0.19
CA SER A 12 11.77 6.37 -1.06
C SER A 12 12.76 6.17 -2.22
N GLY A 13 12.25 5.74 -3.37
CA GLY A 13 13.05 5.54 -4.57
C GLY A 13 13.79 4.20 -4.65
N ASN A 14 13.69 3.31 -3.66
CA ASN A 14 14.35 1.98 -3.67
C ASN A 14 13.67 0.95 -4.59
N GLY A 15 12.55 1.31 -5.24
CA GLY A 15 11.90 0.44 -6.22
C GLY A 15 10.74 -0.40 -5.67
N LYS A 16 10.19 -0.07 -4.50
CA LYS A 16 9.01 -0.76 -3.93
C LYS A 16 7.84 -0.78 -4.91
N THR A 17 7.47 0.37 -5.45
CA THR A 17 6.39 0.50 -6.44
C THR A 17 6.66 -0.35 -7.67
N TYR A 18 7.90 -0.37 -8.16
CA TYR A 18 8.29 -1.20 -9.31
C TYR A 18 8.09 -2.68 -9.03
N ILE A 19 8.53 -3.17 -7.87
CA ILE A 19 8.35 -4.57 -7.46
C ILE A 19 6.87 -4.90 -7.28
N ALA A 20 6.11 -4.03 -6.63
CA ALA A 20 4.67 -4.21 -6.45
C ALA A 20 3.94 -4.33 -7.80
N CYS A 21 4.26 -3.45 -8.76
CA CYS A 21 3.70 -3.50 -10.11
C CYS A 21 4.14 -4.75 -10.87
N ALA A 22 5.38 -5.21 -10.71
CA ALA A 22 5.86 -6.45 -11.32
C ALA A 22 5.10 -7.67 -10.79
N LEU A 23 4.83 -7.73 -9.48
CA LEU A 23 4.00 -8.77 -8.85
C LEU A 23 2.55 -8.68 -9.34
N GLY A 24 1.99 -7.46 -9.45
CA GLY A 24 0.68 -7.23 -10.01
C GLY A 24 0.57 -7.74 -11.46
N ASN A 25 1.54 -7.42 -12.31
CA ASN A 25 1.60 -7.91 -13.68
C ASN A 25 1.71 -9.44 -13.74
N ALA A 26 2.49 -10.05 -12.85
CA ALA A 26 2.57 -11.50 -12.76
C ALA A 26 1.22 -12.14 -12.36
N ALA A 27 0.47 -11.51 -11.46
CA ALA A 27 -0.87 -11.94 -11.11
C ALA A 27 -1.85 -11.78 -12.28
N CYS A 28 -1.80 -10.67 -13.02
CA CYS A 28 -2.62 -10.47 -14.23
C CYS A 28 -2.36 -11.54 -15.29
N ARG A 29 -1.11 -11.94 -15.51
CA ARG A 29 -0.78 -13.04 -16.43
C ARG A 29 -1.38 -14.38 -15.99
N ARG A 30 -1.76 -14.52 -14.71
CA ARG A 30 -2.48 -15.67 -14.16
C ARG A 30 -4.00 -15.43 -14.09
N LEU A 31 -4.51 -14.48 -14.87
CA LEU A 31 -5.92 -14.12 -14.96
C LEU A 31 -6.53 -13.62 -13.65
N LYS A 32 -5.71 -13.09 -12.74
CA LYS A 32 -6.17 -12.45 -11.49
C LYS A 32 -6.52 -10.99 -11.76
N LYS A 33 -7.57 -10.51 -11.09
CA LYS A 33 -7.96 -9.09 -11.12
C LYS A 33 -7.11 -8.32 -10.12
N VAL A 34 -6.37 -7.34 -10.61
CA VAL A 34 -5.45 -6.53 -9.81
C VAL A 34 -5.87 -5.07 -9.83
N ALA A 35 -5.84 -4.42 -8.69
CA ALA A 35 -5.95 -2.97 -8.58
C ALA A 35 -4.69 -2.40 -7.92
N TYR A 36 -4.30 -1.22 -8.37
CA TYR A 36 -3.25 -0.40 -7.76
C TYR A 36 -3.84 0.96 -7.41
N ILE A 37 -3.63 1.41 -6.19
CA ILE A 37 -4.02 2.73 -5.72
C ILE A 37 -3.05 3.20 -4.64
N ARG A 38 -2.82 4.51 -4.56
CA ARG A 38 -2.11 5.10 -3.42
C ARG A 38 -3.08 5.26 -2.25
N LEU A 39 -2.60 5.02 -1.03
CA LEU A 39 -3.46 5.12 0.15
C LEU A 39 -4.18 6.47 0.27
N PRO A 40 -3.54 7.63 0.05
CA PRO A 40 -4.25 8.91 0.09
C PRO A 40 -5.43 8.99 -0.90
N GLU A 41 -5.26 8.46 -2.11
CA GLU A 41 -6.34 8.43 -3.12
C GLU A 41 -7.49 7.51 -2.70
N LEU A 42 -7.19 6.36 -2.10
CA LEU A 42 -8.20 5.47 -1.56
C LEU A 42 -9.01 6.15 -0.44
N LEU A 43 -8.36 6.88 0.45
CA LEU A 43 -9.02 7.62 1.53
C LEU A 43 -9.94 8.72 0.97
N ASP A 44 -9.52 9.40 -0.10
CA ASP A 44 -10.36 10.39 -0.79
C ASP A 44 -11.60 9.72 -1.43
N GLU A 45 -11.41 8.59 -2.13
CA GLU A 45 -12.53 7.82 -2.69
C GLU A 45 -13.53 7.36 -1.62
N ILE A 46 -13.04 6.88 -0.48
CA ILE A 46 -13.88 6.47 0.65
C ILE A 46 -14.66 7.65 1.20
N THR A 47 -14.00 8.79 1.40
CA THR A 47 -14.64 10.01 1.91
C THR A 47 -15.75 10.49 0.98
N ILE A 48 -15.51 10.50 -0.34
CA ILE A 48 -16.50 10.86 -1.35
C ILE A 48 -17.65 9.86 -1.36
N ALA A 49 -17.37 8.56 -1.36
CA ALA A 49 -18.39 7.52 -1.36
C ALA A 49 -19.27 7.60 -0.11
N ARG A 50 -18.69 7.90 1.04
CA ARG A 50 -19.42 8.10 2.29
C ARG A 50 -20.36 9.30 2.21
N SER A 51 -19.87 10.44 1.73
CA SER A 51 -20.67 11.67 1.60
C SER A 51 -21.87 11.50 0.65
N ARG A 52 -21.74 10.60 -0.33
CA ARG A 52 -22.78 10.27 -1.31
C ARG A 52 -23.67 9.10 -0.92
N GLY A 53 -23.40 8.42 0.21
CA GLY A 53 -24.11 7.20 0.59
C GLY A 53 -23.79 5.99 -0.33
N GLU A 54 -22.65 6.00 -1.03
CA GLU A 54 -22.23 4.99 -2.00
C GLU A 54 -21.20 3.99 -1.46
N MET A 55 -20.99 3.92 -0.14
CA MET A 55 -19.98 3.03 0.47
C MET A 55 -20.14 1.56 0.06
N LYS A 56 -21.38 1.06 -0.02
CA LYS A 56 -21.62 -0.34 -0.46
C LYS A 56 -21.13 -0.59 -1.89
N LYS A 57 -21.27 0.40 -2.77
CA LYS A 57 -20.81 0.32 -4.16
C LYS A 57 -19.28 0.32 -4.23
N LEU A 58 -18.62 1.19 -3.46
CA LEU A 58 -17.16 1.22 -3.35
C LEU A 58 -16.62 -0.10 -2.82
N GLN A 59 -17.17 -0.60 -1.71
CA GLN A 59 -16.80 -1.89 -1.13
C GLN A 59 -16.97 -3.04 -2.13
N ALA A 60 -18.09 -3.08 -2.86
CA ALA A 60 -18.32 -4.08 -3.89
C ALA A 60 -17.29 -4.00 -5.03
N THR A 61 -16.82 -2.80 -5.37
CA THR A 61 -15.76 -2.60 -6.36
C THR A 61 -14.43 -3.18 -5.88
N TYR A 62 -13.99 -2.83 -4.69
CA TYR A 62 -12.71 -3.32 -4.14
C TYR A 62 -12.74 -4.81 -3.79
N ARG A 63 -13.89 -5.38 -3.47
CA ARG A 63 -14.06 -6.82 -3.22
C ARG A 63 -13.81 -7.68 -4.46
N LYS A 64 -13.97 -7.15 -5.67
CA LYS A 64 -13.79 -7.89 -6.93
C LYS A 64 -12.33 -8.18 -7.27
N PHE A 65 -11.39 -7.42 -6.71
CA PHE A 65 -9.98 -7.60 -7.01
C PHE A 65 -9.39 -8.76 -6.19
N ASP A 66 -8.67 -9.64 -6.86
CA ASP A 66 -7.93 -10.73 -6.21
C ASP A 66 -6.71 -10.20 -5.48
N LEU A 67 -6.08 -9.15 -6.03
CA LEU A 67 -4.94 -8.47 -5.45
C LEU A 67 -5.17 -6.96 -5.44
N LEU A 68 -4.95 -6.32 -4.27
CA LEU A 68 -4.95 -4.88 -4.11
C LEU A 68 -3.55 -4.41 -3.71
N ILE A 69 -2.97 -3.52 -4.50
CA ILE A 69 -1.69 -2.88 -4.21
C ILE A 69 -1.98 -1.50 -3.63
N LEU A 70 -1.57 -1.30 -2.37
CA LEU A 70 -1.67 -0.05 -1.65
C LEU A 70 -0.28 0.59 -1.56
N ASP A 71 -0.04 1.57 -2.42
CA ASP A 71 1.21 2.33 -2.41
C ASP A 71 1.13 3.54 -1.47
N GLU A 72 2.27 4.10 -1.12
CA GLU A 72 2.37 5.21 -0.16
C GLU A 72 1.68 4.90 1.19
N TRP A 73 1.79 3.64 1.62
CA TRP A 73 1.16 3.17 2.84
C TRP A 73 1.65 3.97 4.05
N LEU A 74 0.70 4.65 4.71
CA LEU A 74 0.91 5.49 5.89
C LEU A 74 1.97 6.58 5.68
N ILE A 75 2.07 7.15 4.47
CA ILE A 75 3.00 8.25 4.17
C ILE A 75 2.78 9.47 5.08
N ARG A 76 1.56 9.65 5.56
CA ARG A 76 1.19 10.59 6.62
C ARG A 76 0.37 9.89 7.70
N PRO A 77 0.31 10.43 8.93
CA PRO A 77 -0.63 9.96 9.94
C PRO A 77 -2.08 10.10 9.48
N LEU A 78 -2.92 9.17 9.94
CA LEU A 78 -4.35 9.14 9.65
C LEU A 78 -5.13 9.92 10.71
N THR A 79 -6.28 10.47 10.33
CA THR A 79 -7.28 10.93 11.30
C THR A 79 -8.01 9.72 11.89
N PRO A 80 -8.67 9.86 13.07
CA PRO A 80 -9.45 8.76 13.65
C PRO A 80 -10.55 8.25 12.71
N GLU A 81 -11.17 9.15 11.96
CA GLU A 81 -12.17 8.79 10.96
C GLU A 81 -11.58 7.99 9.80
N GLU A 82 -10.44 8.41 9.28
CA GLU A 82 -9.71 7.68 8.23
C GLU A 82 -9.29 6.28 8.70
N SER A 83 -8.85 6.15 9.95
CA SER A 83 -8.47 4.84 10.53
C SER A 83 -9.66 3.90 10.62
N TYR A 84 -10.82 4.39 11.03
CA TYR A 84 -12.05 3.61 11.06
C TYR A 84 -12.46 3.15 9.65
N LEU A 85 -12.44 4.04 8.67
CA LEU A 85 -12.79 3.74 7.29
C LEU A 85 -11.80 2.76 6.64
N LEU A 86 -10.51 2.89 6.99
CA LEU A 86 -9.48 1.95 6.54
C LEU A 86 -9.71 0.55 7.11
N LEU A 87 -10.12 0.45 8.38
CA LEU A 87 -10.47 -0.83 8.99
C LEU A 87 -11.56 -1.55 8.20
N GLU A 88 -12.62 -0.85 7.76
CA GLU A 88 -13.69 -1.44 6.95
C GLU A 88 -13.16 -2.07 5.65
N ILE A 89 -12.19 -1.41 4.99
CA ILE A 89 -11.57 -1.95 3.77
C ILE A 89 -10.69 -3.17 4.10
N VAL A 90 -9.91 -3.11 5.15
CA VAL A 90 -9.05 -4.23 5.57
C VAL A 90 -9.88 -5.43 5.96
N GLU A 91 -10.96 -5.24 6.72
CA GLU A 91 -11.88 -6.33 7.11
C GLU A 91 -12.55 -6.97 5.89
N MET A 92 -13.01 -6.17 4.97
CA MET A 92 -13.63 -6.68 3.73
C MET A 92 -12.66 -7.54 2.91
N ARG A 93 -11.35 -7.34 3.08
CA ARG A 93 -10.30 -8.00 2.31
C ARG A 93 -9.48 -9.03 3.10
N CYS A 94 -9.93 -9.45 4.27
CA CYS A 94 -9.18 -10.36 5.15
C CYS A 94 -8.79 -11.70 4.48
N GLU A 95 -9.57 -12.17 3.50
CA GLU A 95 -9.31 -13.41 2.75
C GLU A 95 -8.69 -13.13 1.36
N ARG A 96 -8.31 -11.89 1.06
CA ARG A 96 -7.76 -11.49 -0.23
C ARG A 96 -6.42 -10.81 -0.08
N SER A 97 -5.52 -11.13 -0.98
CA SER A 97 -4.15 -10.62 -0.92
C SER A 97 -4.06 -9.11 -1.13
N MET A 98 -3.18 -8.50 -0.34
CA MET A 98 -2.81 -7.10 -0.48
C MET A 98 -1.28 -6.95 -0.50
N ILE A 99 -0.78 -5.94 -1.20
CA ILE A 99 0.62 -5.53 -1.16
C ILE A 99 0.66 -4.10 -0.60
N PHE A 100 1.46 -3.91 0.42
CA PHE A 100 1.68 -2.61 1.06
C PHE A 100 3.08 -2.11 0.73
N CYS A 101 3.19 -0.94 0.09
CA CYS A 101 4.47 -0.27 -0.14
C CYS A 101 4.65 0.83 0.91
N THR A 102 5.64 0.71 1.77
CA THR A 102 5.85 1.60 2.91
C THR A 102 7.31 1.95 3.14
N GLN A 103 7.55 3.10 3.75
CA GLN A 103 8.88 3.50 4.25
C GLN A 103 9.10 3.10 5.71
N TYR A 104 8.06 2.62 6.37
CA TYR A 104 8.05 2.39 7.82
C TYR A 104 8.02 0.91 8.15
N GLU A 105 8.74 0.52 9.19
CA GLU A 105 8.56 -0.79 9.83
C GLU A 105 7.15 -0.90 10.43
N PRO A 106 6.57 -2.10 10.53
CA PRO A 106 5.24 -2.29 11.12
C PRO A 106 5.09 -1.67 12.52
N ASP A 107 6.13 -1.68 13.34
CA ASP A 107 6.12 -1.03 14.66
C ASP A 107 5.89 0.50 14.55
N GLY A 108 6.34 1.11 13.47
CA GLY A 108 6.12 2.52 13.18
C GLY A 108 4.73 2.85 12.62
N TRP A 109 3.90 1.85 12.34
CA TRP A 109 2.55 2.07 11.82
C TRP A 109 1.57 2.48 12.92
N TYR A 110 1.78 1.97 14.14
CA TYR A 110 0.88 2.21 15.26
C TYR A 110 0.62 3.71 15.51
N PRO A 111 1.65 4.56 15.72
CA PRO A 111 1.44 5.99 15.91
C PRO A 111 0.94 6.73 14.67
N ARG A 112 1.05 6.12 13.50
CA ARG A 112 0.55 6.71 12.24
C ARG A 112 -0.92 6.37 11.99
N ILE A 113 -1.39 5.24 12.47
CA ILE A 113 -2.81 4.86 12.42
C ILE A 113 -3.55 5.50 13.60
N ASN A 114 -2.98 5.45 14.82
CA ASN A 114 -3.51 6.06 16.03
C ASN A 114 -2.72 7.33 16.37
N ALA A 115 -2.92 8.40 15.59
CA ALA A 115 -2.17 9.64 15.76
C ALA A 115 -2.59 10.47 16.97
N ILE A 116 -3.74 10.19 17.58
CA ILE A 116 -4.23 10.86 18.80
C ILE A 116 -3.97 9.93 19.99
N PRO A 117 -3.11 10.33 20.97
CA PRO A 117 -2.64 9.44 22.03
C PRO A 117 -3.75 8.79 22.89
N ASP A 118 -4.86 9.47 23.09
CA ASP A 118 -5.97 8.99 23.94
C ASP A 118 -7.14 8.42 23.11
N ALA A 119 -6.96 8.25 21.79
CA ALA A 119 -7.97 7.64 20.94
C ALA A 119 -8.04 6.12 21.18
N ASP A 120 -9.19 5.51 20.87
CA ASP A 120 -9.39 4.08 21.00
C ASP A 120 -8.37 3.31 20.12
N SER A 121 -7.47 2.58 20.77
CA SER A 121 -6.44 1.79 20.12
C SER A 121 -6.98 0.52 19.46
N THR A 122 -8.21 0.12 19.76
CA THR A 122 -8.84 -1.11 19.25
C THR A 122 -8.88 -1.16 17.73
N ILE A 123 -9.14 -0.01 17.08
CA ILE A 123 -9.14 0.10 15.60
C ILE A 123 -7.74 -0.18 15.07
N THR A 124 -6.72 0.44 15.65
CA THR A 124 -5.32 0.27 15.23
C THR A 124 -4.86 -1.17 15.42
N GLU A 125 -5.13 -1.75 16.58
CA GLU A 125 -4.82 -3.15 16.88
C GLU A 125 -5.50 -4.08 15.89
N SER A 126 -6.76 -3.83 15.56
CA SER A 126 -7.52 -4.62 14.60
C SER A 126 -6.94 -4.55 13.17
N ILE A 127 -6.46 -3.39 12.75
CA ILE A 127 -5.78 -3.21 11.44
C ILE A 127 -4.45 -3.96 11.45
N MET A 128 -3.64 -3.76 12.50
CA MET A 128 -2.32 -4.38 12.63
C MET A 128 -2.41 -5.90 12.65
N ASP A 129 -3.35 -6.44 13.41
CA ASP A 129 -3.55 -7.89 13.55
C ASP A 129 -3.87 -8.54 12.19
N ARG A 130 -4.79 -7.95 11.43
CA ARG A 130 -5.20 -8.47 10.12
C ARG A 130 -4.11 -8.41 9.06
N ILE A 131 -3.24 -7.40 9.12
CA ILE A 131 -2.22 -7.19 8.10
C ILE A 131 -0.92 -7.88 8.50
N VAL A 132 -0.37 -7.57 9.67
CA VAL A 132 1.00 -7.95 10.02
C VAL A 132 1.17 -9.44 10.24
N HIS A 133 0.22 -10.06 10.95
CA HIS A 133 0.29 -11.50 11.24
C HIS A 133 0.11 -12.42 10.02
N ASN A 134 -0.43 -11.88 8.93
CA ASN A 134 -0.64 -12.64 7.69
C ASN A 134 0.19 -12.09 6.52
N SER A 135 1.36 -11.54 6.82
CA SER A 135 2.20 -10.85 5.83
C SER A 135 3.60 -11.43 5.71
N TYR A 136 4.10 -11.48 4.47
CA TYR A 136 5.53 -11.59 4.18
C TYR A 136 6.16 -10.20 4.19
N ASN A 137 7.18 -9.99 5.01
CA ASN A 137 7.93 -8.74 5.10
C ASN A 137 9.17 -8.82 4.20
N ILE A 138 9.26 -7.92 3.24
CA ILE A 138 10.37 -7.86 2.27
C ILE A 138 11.02 -6.48 2.36
N MET A 139 12.31 -6.48 2.74
CA MET A 139 13.13 -5.27 2.68
C MET A 139 13.57 -5.03 1.25
N VAL A 140 13.25 -3.87 0.71
CA VAL A 140 13.70 -3.42 -0.60
C VAL A 140 14.83 -2.42 -0.39
N ASP A 141 16.05 -2.89 -0.52
CA ASP A 141 17.25 -2.07 -0.40
C ASP A 141 17.81 -1.76 -1.78
N GLY A 142 18.17 -0.52 -2.01
CA GLY A 142 18.75 -0.04 -3.26
C GLY A 142 19.84 0.98 -2.98
N ARG A 143 21.07 0.70 -3.42
CA ARG A 143 22.20 1.62 -3.29
C ARG A 143 22.03 2.89 -4.11
N ILE A 144 21.25 2.82 -5.20
CA ILE A 144 20.97 3.95 -6.10
C ILE A 144 19.47 3.99 -6.35
N SER A 145 18.85 5.15 -6.15
CA SER A 145 17.43 5.37 -6.42
C SER A 145 17.07 4.97 -7.87
N MET A 146 15.96 4.26 -8.05
CA MET A 146 15.43 3.94 -9.39
C MET A 146 15.10 5.20 -10.21
N ARG A 147 14.75 6.29 -9.55
CA ARG A 147 14.53 7.60 -10.20
C ARG A 147 15.84 8.18 -10.70
N GLU A 148 16.92 8.03 -9.94
CA GLU A 148 18.25 8.46 -10.31
C GLU A 148 18.82 7.64 -11.49
N ARG A 149 18.60 6.31 -11.49
CA ARG A 149 18.99 5.42 -12.61
C ARG A 149 18.28 5.75 -13.90
N LYS A 150 17.03 6.20 -13.85
CA LYS A 150 16.22 6.55 -15.02
C LYS A 150 16.19 8.03 -15.34
N GLY A 151 16.87 8.85 -14.55
CA GLY A 151 16.91 10.30 -14.72
C GLY A 151 17.83 10.75 -15.86
N LEU A 152 17.62 11.99 -16.35
CA LEU A 152 18.42 12.59 -17.43
C LEU A 152 19.92 12.58 -17.15
N LYS A 153 20.34 12.71 -15.88
CA LYS A 153 21.77 12.64 -15.48
C LYS A 153 22.40 11.26 -15.72
N ALA A 154 21.64 10.18 -15.64
CA ALA A 154 22.13 8.83 -15.95
C ALA A 154 22.29 8.64 -17.46
N MET A 155 21.43 9.26 -18.27
CA MET A 155 21.54 9.25 -19.74
C MET A 155 22.74 10.06 -20.22
N GLN A 156 23.05 11.20 -19.59
CA GLN A 156 24.23 11.98 -19.91
C GLN A 156 25.55 11.24 -19.61
N LYS A 157 25.65 10.55 -18.47
CA LYS A 157 26.83 9.75 -18.13
C LYS A 157 27.07 8.57 -19.06
N ALA A 158 26.03 7.99 -19.66
CA ALA A 158 26.15 6.93 -20.63
C ALA A 158 26.60 7.47 -22.01
N GLY A 159 26.18 8.68 -22.38
CA GLY A 159 26.59 9.34 -23.61
C GLY A 159 28.04 9.82 -23.63
N ASP A 160 28.59 10.19 -22.47
CA ASP A 160 29.99 10.63 -22.33
C ASP A 160 30.99 9.47 -22.24
N ALA A 161 30.52 8.23 -22.10
CA ALA A 161 31.38 7.04 -22.05
C ALA A 161 31.64 6.42 -23.43
N ASP A 162 30.90 6.84 -24.45
CA ASP A 162 31.01 6.36 -25.85
C ASP A 162 31.72 7.35 -26.80
N VAL A 163 32.48 8.33 -26.25
CA VAL A 163 33.26 9.30 -27.05
C VAL A 163 34.76 9.11 -26.80
#